data_0064e29f9a1205782e546c6671c1553a
#
_entry.id   0064e29f9a1205782e546c6671c1553a
#
_cell.length_a   1.000
_cell.length_b   1.000
_cell.length_c   1.000
_cell.angle_alpha   90.00
_cell.angle_beta   90.00
_cell.angle_gamma   90.00
#
_symmetry.space_group_name_H-M   'P 1'
#
loop_
_entity.id
_entity.type
_entity.pdbx_description
1 polymer ?
#
loop_
_entity_poly.entity_id
_entity_poly.type
_entity_poly.pdbx_seq_one_letter_code
_entity_poly.pdbx_strand_id
1 'polypeptide(L)'
;MEEISQKEGAAVRLPYDVIVVGAGAAGMMAAGTAARNGHRVLLLEKMEKSGRKVRITGKGRCNVTNARPPEEFAGQVRTNAEFFSTAFAEFNNKATIRFFERLGVKLDVERGERVFPRSGKAWDIANALLEYCVDNGVKIVYDTRVTEIMTLNGRVFGVRYRNKRGFERKEECPRVIVATGGVSYPATGSTDDGYVFAADTGHAVEPVRPSLTPLVSSCPWIKNMNGLLLRNVRATLCIDGEAVREEFGELGFSERGIEGAVALRMSRDAVDALIDGKGVGLMVDLKPGLTEEMLRERIAREMAEMGPEEFFSELLRKLVPKALVIPLSEEVGAHSKNYIRKITPEQIERLVKLLKGMVFPISDYAPFEYAVVTAGGVSCEDVNRYTMESLKVKGLYFAGEVLDLDANTGGYNLQIAFSTGRLAGMLKQ
;
A
#
# COMPACT_ATOMS: atom_id res chain seq x y z
N MET A 1 -51.63 -9.16 51.87
CA MET A 1 -51.40 -9.10 50.42
C MET A 1 -50.47 -7.89 50.18
N GLU A 2 -49.18 -8.17 50.15
CA GLU A 2 -48.17 -7.15 49.91
C GLU A 2 -47.97 -7.03 48.38
N GLU A 3 -48.17 -5.83 47.86
CA GLU A 3 -47.87 -5.47 46.48
C GLU A 3 -46.37 -5.51 46.28
N ILE A 4 -45.87 -6.50 45.54
CA ILE A 4 -44.51 -6.51 45.04
C ILE A 4 -44.47 -5.53 43.87
N SER A 5 -44.05 -4.30 44.16
CA SER A 5 -43.71 -3.30 43.13
C SER A 5 -42.58 -3.80 42.27
N GLN A 6 -42.86 -4.19 41.03
CA GLN A 6 -41.88 -4.42 40.01
C GLN A 6 -41.22 -3.06 39.65
N LYS A 7 -40.04 -2.82 40.22
CA LYS A 7 -39.15 -1.78 39.67
C LYS A 7 -38.66 -2.30 38.31
N GLU A 8 -39.26 -1.81 37.24
CA GLU A 8 -38.66 -1.89 35.89
C GLU A 8 -37.24 -1.34 36.00
N GLY A 9 -36.25 -2.20 35.82
CA GLY A 9 -34.86 -1.80 35.82
C GLY A 9 -34.60 -0.82 34.67
N ALA A 10 -34.34 0.44 34.99
CA ALA A 10 -33.91 1.42 34.04
C ALA A 10 -32.70 0.82 33.27
N ALA A 11 -32.81 0.64 31.94
CA ALA A 11 -31.73 0.13 31.13
C ALA A 11 -30.49 1.03 31.34
N VAL A 12 -29.42 0.43 31.85
CA VAL A 12 -28.15 1.15 32.06
C VAL A 12 -27.70 1.71 30.72
N ARG A 13 -27.74 3.03 30.59
CA ARG A 13 -27.31 3.70 29.37
C ARG A 13 -25.79 3.61 29.26
N LEU A 14 -25.27 2.81 28.32
CA LEU A 14 -23.84 2.69 28.07
C LEU A 14 -23.25 4.06 27.66
N PRO A 15 -22.01 4.35 28.06
CA PRO A 15 -21.38 5.64 27.77
C PRO A 15 -21.16 5.89 26.25
N TYR A 16 -20.95 4.82 25.48
CA TYR A 16 -20.71 4.89 24.03
C TYR A 16 -21.65 3.95 23.28
N ASP A 17 -21.97 4.36 22.03
CA ASP A 17 -22.81 3.59 21.10
C ASP A 17 -21.95 2.77 20.14
N VAL A 18 -20.68 3.20 19.95
CA VAL A 18 -19.67 2.52 19.12
C VAL A 18 -18.26 2.80 19.62
N ILE A 19 -17.42 1.77 19.62
CA ILE A 19 -15.98 1.87 19.85
C ILE A 19 -15.27 1.60 18.53
N VAL A 20 -14.31 2.46 18.16
CA VAL A 20 -13.45 2.29 16.98
C VAL A 20 -12.04 1.97 17.46
N VAL A 21 -11.42 0.93 16.91
CA VAL A 21 -10.09 0.46 17.27
C VAL A 21 -9.10 0.85 16.17
N GLY A 22 -8.20 1.79 16.48
CA GLY A 22 -7.18 2.33 15.58
C GLY A 22 -7.58 3.68 14.97
N ALA A 23 -6.75 4.71 15.19
CA ALA A 23 -6.92 6.06 14.66
C ALA A 23 -6.10 6.29 13.36
N GLY A 24 -6.14 5.32 12.46
CA GLY A 24 -5.64 5.42 11.08
C GLY A 24 -6.65 6.11 10.14
N ALA A 25 -6.40 6.04 8.83
CA ALA A 25 -7.27 6.61 7.80
C ALA A 25 -8.71 6.07 7.89
N ALA A 26 -8.87 4.75 7.94
CA ALA A 26 -10.17 4.10 8.02
C ALA A 26 -10.87 4.38 9.36
N GLY A 27 -10.14 4.28 10.47
CA GLY A 27 -10.73 4.46 11.80
C GLY A 27 -11.21 5.89 12.06
N MET A 28 -10.43 6.91 11.68
CA MET A 28 -10.88 8.30 11.81
C MET A 28 -12.07 8.61 10.89
N MET A 29 -12.07 8.07 9.66
CA MET A 29 -13.22 8.21 8.77
C MET A 29 -14.46 7.54 9.37
N ALA A 30 -14.34 6.34 9.91
CA ALA A 30 -15.45 5.62 10.55
C ALA A 30 -15.95 6.34 11.79
N ALA A 31 -15.06 6.73 12.70
CA ALA A 31 -15.40 7.41 13.95
C ALA A 31 -16.11 8.76 13.71
N GLY A 32 -15.53 9.61 12.86
CA GLY A 32 -16.15 10.89 12.51
C GLY A 32 -17.49 10.73 11.81
N THR A 33 -17.64 9.68 10.97
CA THR A 33 -18.92 9.38 10.30
C THR A 33 -19.97 8.94 11.29
N ALA A 34 -19.67 8.02 12.20
CA ALA A 34 -20.59 7.55 13.20
C ALA A 34 -21.03 8.70 14.15
N ALA A 35 -20.07 9.52 14.59
CA ALA A 35 -20.36 10.66 15.44
C ALA A 35 -21.25 11.71 14.75
N ARG A 36 -20.97 12.02 13.48
CA ARG A 36 -21.80 12.91 12.65
C ARG A 36 -23.25 12.39 12.50
N ASN A 37 -23.45 11.07 12.53
CA ASN A 37 -24.76 10.43 12.50
C ASN A 37 -25.43 10.35 13.89
N GLY A 38 -24.89 11.04 14.91
CA GLY A 38 -25.48 11.17 16.24
C GLY A 38 -25.08 10.08 17.25
N HIS A 39 -24.13 9.21 16.91
CA HIS A 39 -23.63 8.20 17.83
C HIS A 39 -22.55 8.77 18.75
N ARG A 40 -22.51 8.30 20.01
CA ARG A 40 -21.43 8.57 20.97
C ARG A 40 -20.29 7.62 20.68
N VAL A 41 -19.15 8.16 20.23
CA VAL A 41 -18.01 7.39 19.73
C VAL A 41 -16.81 7.48 20.64
N LEU A 42 -16.22 6.33 20.96
CA LEU A 42 -14.89 6.19 21.57
C LEU A 42 -13.92 5.66 20.50
N LEU A 43 -12.86 6.41 20.22
CA LEU A 43 -11.77 6.02 19.33
C LEU A 43 -10.52 5.71 20.16
N LEU A 44 -10.06 4.46 20.11
CA LEU A 44 -8.91 3.98 20.87
C LEU A 44 -7.70 3.84 19.93
N GLU A 45 -6.59 4.49 20.29
CA GLU A 45 -5.34 4.46 19.54
C GLU A 45 -4.18 4.05 20.45
N LYS A 46 -3.43 3.03 20.03
CA LYS A 46 -2.30 2.53 20.84
C LYS A 46 -1.06 3.42 20.81
N MET A 47 -0.93 4.25 19.77
CA MET A 47 0.17 5.19 19.63
C MET A 47 -0.17 6.54 20.25
N GLU A 48 0.85 7.40 20.39
CA GLU A 48 0.74 8.72 21.00
C GLU A 48 -0.02 9.76 20.14
N LYS A 49 -0.32 9.43 18.87
CA LYS A 49 -1.05 10.31 17.94
C LYS A 49 -1.71 9.54 16.81
N SER A 50 -2.79 10.11 16.27
CA SER A 50 -3.53 9.58 15.13
C SER A 50 -2.79 9.76 13.79
N GLY A 51 -3.15 8.92 12.81
CA GLY A 51 -2.75 9.08 11.41
C GLY A 51 -1.25 8.91 11.13
N ARG A 52 -0.49 8.20 11.98
CA ARG A 52 0.97 8.04 11.83
C ARG A 52 1.35 7.54 10.44
N LYS A 53 0.71 6.46 9.95
CA LYS A 53 0.97 5.93 8.61
C LYS A 53 0.54 6.91 7.51
N VAL A 54 -0.58 7.62 7.66
CA VAL A 54 -1.03 8.64 6.71
C VAL A 54 0.04 9.72 6.51
N ARG A 55 0.67 10.17 7.60
CA ARG A 55 1.68 11.25 7.60
C ARG A 55 2.96 10.92 6.82
N ILE A 56 3.27 9.65 6.59
CA ILE A 56 4.46 9.20 5.85
C ILE A 56 4.14 8.75 4.41
N THR A 57 2.86 8.60 4.06
CA THR A 57 2.45 8.17 2.71
C THR A 57 2.91 9.16 1.64
N GLY A 58 3.13 8.65 0.42
CA GLY A 58 3.57 9.47 -0.70
C GLY A 58 4.85 10.25 -0.43
N LYS A 59 5.80 9.68 0.32
CA LYS A 59 7.05 10.35 0.75
C LYS A 59 6.77 11.64 1.55
N GLY A 60 5.78 11.60 2.45
CA GLY A 60 5.37 12.73 3.28
C GLY A 60 4.40 13.72 2.61
N ARG A 61 3.97 13.44 1.37
CA ARG A 61 3.02 14.29 0.63
C ARG A 61 1.56 13.82 0.72
N CYS A 62 1.31 12.57 1.03
CA CYS A 62 0.02 11.88 1.02
C CYS A 62 -0.69 11.87 -0.35
N ASN A 63 -0.58 10.77 -1.08
CA ASN A 63 -1.41 10.53 -2.27
C ASN A 63 -2.81 10.09 -1.80
N VAL A 64 -3.73 11.03 -1.69
CA VAL A 64 -5.03 10.88 -1.01
C VAL A 64 -5.95 9.89 -1.74
N THR A 65 -6.01 10.02 -3.06
CA THR A 65 -6.81 9.18 -3.96
C THR A 65 -6.30 9.30 -5.39
N ASN A 66 -7.03 8.73 -6.33
CA ASN A 66 -6.76 8.86 -7.76
C ASN A 66 -8.01 9.42 -8.47
N ALA A 67 -7.85 10.37 -9.37
CA ALA A 67 -8.96 11.06 -10.05
C ALA A 67 -9.49 10.27 -11.27
N ARG A 68 -8.96 9.07 -11.57
CA ARG A 68 -9.42 8.22 -12.68
C ARG A 68 -10.93 7.95 -12.62
N PRO A 69 -11.57 7.75 -13.78
CA PRO A 69 -12.94 7.27 -13.84
C PRO A 69 -13.16 6.00 -13.00
N PRO A 70 -14.36 5.78 -12.45
CA PRO A 70 -14.63 4.62 -11.58
C PRO A 70 -14.28 3.27 -12.21
N GLU A 71 -14.48 3.11 -13.50
CA GLU A 71 -14.23 1.88 -14.25
C GLU A 71 -12.71 1.56 -14.29
N GLU A 72 -11.89 2.57 -14.53
CA GLU A 72 -10.44 2.44 -14.50
C GLU A 72 -9.91 2.29 -13.06
N PHE A 73 -10.60 2.89 -12.09
CA PHE A 73 -10.24 2.77 -10.68
C PHE A 73 -10.39 1.33 -10.19
N ALA A 74 -11.50 0.66 -10.53
CA ALA A 74 -11.75 -0.73 -10.14
C ALA A 74 -10.65 -1.68 -10.63
N GLY A 75 -10.12 -1.47 -11.82
CA GLY A 75 -8.99 -2.24 -12.38
C GLY A 75 -7.65 -2.10 -11.62
N GLN A 76 -7.57 -1.19 -10.65
CA GLN A 76 -6.37 -1.01 -9.81
C GLN A 76 -6.46 -1.77 -8.47
N VAL A 77 -7.63 -2.25 -8.10
CA VAL A 77 -7.84 -3.09 -6.91
C VAL A 77 -7.44 -4.52 -7.26
N ARG A 78 -6.52 -5.09 -6.48
CA ARG A 78 -5.88 -6.39 -6.79
C ARG A 78 -6.67 -7.57 -6.23
N THR A 79 -7.22 -7.39 -5.04
CA THR A 79 -7.92 -8.43 -4.30
C THR A 79 -9.32 -7.95 -3.95
N ASN A 80 -10.34 -8.81 -4.13
CA ASN A 80 -11.74 -8.57 -3.77
C ASN A 80 -12.34 -7.24 -4.31
N ALA A 81 -12.02 -6.89 -5.58
CA ALA A 81 -12.47 -5.64 -6.20
C ALA A 81 -14.00 -5.51 -6.23
N GLU A 82 -14.73 -6.62 -6.41
CA GLU A 82 -16.19 -6.65 -6.40
C GLU A 82 -16.75 -6.31 -5.00
N PHE A 83 -16.16 -6.87 -3.93
CA PHE A 83 -16.52 -6.50 -2.56
C PHE A 83 -16.32 -5.01 -2.31
N PHE A 84 -15.18 -4.46 -2.71
CA PHE A 84 -14.87 -3.04 -2.55
C PHE A 84 -15.79 -2.12 -3.35
N SER A 85 -16.31 -2.57 -4.50
CA SER A 85 -17.15 -1.75 -5.38
C SER A 85 -18.34 -1.11 -4.67
N THR A 86 -18.91 -1.79 -3.68
CA THR A 86 -20.04 -1.29 -2.87
C THR A 86 -19.62 -0.10 -1.99
N ALA A 87 -18.51 -0.23 -1.27
CA ALA A 87 -17.99 0.87 -0.45
C ALA A 87 -17.53 2.05 -1.32
N PHE A 88 -16.97 1.77 -2.50
CA PHE A 88 -16.57 2.79 -3.45
C PHE A 88 -17.76 3.53 -4.06
N ALA A 89 -18.85 2.84 -4.37
CA ALA A 89 -20.08 3.48 -4.85
C ALA A 89 -20.67 4.46 -3.82
N GLU A 90 -20.61 4.10 -2.53
CA GLU A 90 -21.05 4.94 -1.42
C GLU A 90 -20.13 6.16 -1.20
N PHE A 91 -18.82 5.97 -1.29
CA PHE A 91 -17.84 7.04 -1.06
C PHE A 91 -16.65 6.89 -2.02
N ASN A 92 -16.82 7.35 -3.26
CA ASN A 92 -15.82 7.25 -4.32
C ASN A 92 -14.74 8.34 -4.24
N ASN A 93 -13.80 8.30 -5.17
CA ASN A 93 -12.70 9.26 -5.29
C ASN A 93 -13.17 10.72 -5.41
N LYS A 94 -14.23 10.99 -6.18
CA LYS A 94 -14.81 12.34 -6.29
C LYS A 94 -15.41 12.80 -4.95
N ALA A 95 -16.05 11.88 -4.22
CA ALA A 95 -16.58 12.16 -2.89
C ALA A 95 -15.45 12.41 -1.88
N THR A 96 -14.34 11.67 -1.97
CA THR A 96 -13.14 11.86 -1.16
C THR A 96 -12.51 13.24 -1.42
N ILE A 97 -12.35 13.65 -2.66
CA ILE A 97 -11.84 14.98 -3.01
C ILE A 97 -12.73 16.06 -2.38
N ARG A 98 -14.03 16.02 -2.64
CA ARG A 98 -14.99 16.99 -2.06
C ARG A 98 -15.02 16.98 -0.54
N PHE A 99 -14.79 15.82 0.09
CA PHE A 99 -14.74 15.71 1.55
C PHE A 99 -13.57 16.50 2.12
N PHE A 100 -12.35 16.30 1.62
CA PHE A 100 -11.18 17.02 2.10
C PHE A 100 -11.21 18.52 1.77
N GLU A 101 -11.74 18.88 0.59
CA GLU A 101 -11.93 20.29 0.21
C GLU A 101 -12.90 21.02 1.17
N ARG A 102 -14.00 20.36 1.57
CA ARG A 102 -14.91 20.90 2.60
C ARG A 102 -14.29 21.05 3.98
N LEU A 103 -13.27 20.24 4.28
CA LEU A 103 -12.46 20.39 5.50
C LEU A 103 -11.31 21.41 5.33
N GLY A 104 -11.32 22.20 4.24
CA GLY A 104 -10.35 23.27 3.99
C GLY A 104 -9.04 22.84 3.36
N VAL A 105 -8.86 21.56 3.00
CA VAL A 105 -7.65 21.07 2.33
C VAL A 105 -7.78 21.22 0.82
N LYS A 106 -7.00 22.13 0.23
CA LYS A 106 -6.92 22.27 -1.24
C LYS A 106 -6.13 21.10 -1.83
N LEU A 107 -6.70 20.49 -2.89
CA LEU A 107 -6.13 19.33 -3.55
C LEU A 107 -5.77 19.66 -5.00
N ASP A 108 -4.68 19.06 -5.50
CA ASP A 108 -4.24 19.14 -6.90
C ASP A 108 -4.14 17.73 -7.49
N VAL A 109 -4.51 17.62 -8.78
CA VAL A 109 -4.33 16.40 -9.57
C VAL A 109 -3.01 16.49 -10.32
N GLU A 110 -2.15 15.51 -10.13
CA GLU A 110 -0.83 15.40 -10.77
C GLU A 110 -0.81 14.29 -11.82
N ARG A 111 0.32 14.17 -12.53
CA ARG A 111 0.53 13.14 -13.54
C ARG A 111 0.11 11.74 -13.04
N GLY A 112 -0.65 11.02 -13.86
CA GLY A 112 -1.22 9.70 -13.54
C GLY A 112 -2.46 9.79 -12.64
N GLU A 113 -3.16 10.95 -12.70
CA GLU A 113 -4.42 11.22 -11.98
C GLU A 113 -4.28 11.11 -10.45
N ARG A 114 -3.05 11.24 -9.92
CA ARG A 114 -2.77 11.19 -8.48
C ARG A 114 -3.18 12.47 -7.79
N VAL A 115 -3.91 12.36 -6.69
CA VAL A 115 -4.43 13.50 -5.94
C VAL A 115 -3.59 13.75 -4.69
N PHE A 116 -3.04 14.96 -4.58
CA PHE A 116 -2.22 15.39 -3.44
C PHE A 116 -2.76 16.67 -2.81
N PRO A 117 -2.52 16.91 -1.51
CA PRO A 117 -2.71 18.25 -0.95
C PRO A 117 -1.78 19.25 -1.64
N ARG A 118 -2.31 20.40 -2.02
CA ARG A 118 -1.56 21.48 -2.69
C ARG A 118 -0.33 21.93 -1.91
N SER A 119 -0.39 21.86 -0.60
CA SER A 119 0.73 22.16 0.30
C SER A 119 1.90 21.17 0.16
N GLY A 120 1.67 19.99 -0.44
CA GLY A 120 2.62 18.89 -0.46
C GLY A 120 2.87 18.25 0.91
N LYS A 121 1.99 18.46 1.91
CA LYS A 121 2.18 17.98 3.29
C LYS A 121 1.10 16.97 3.67
N ALA A 122 1.50 15.73 3.93
CA ALA A 122 0.62 14.67 4.42
C ALA A 122 -0.08 15.01 5.77
N TRP A 123 0.51 15.93 6.52
CA TRP A 123 -0.05 16.44 7.77
C TRP A 123 -1.42 17.06 7.61
N ASP A 124 -1.68 17.77 6.51
CA ASP A 124 -2.96 18.45 6.29
C ASP A 124 -4.10 17.44 6.18
N ILE A 125 -3.85 16.29 5.52
CA ILE A 125 -4.84 15.21 5.42
C ILE A 125 -5.09 14.56 6.78
N ALA A 126 -4.01 14.23 7.53
CA ALA A 126 -4.13 13.61 8.84
C ALA A 126 -4.81 14.53 9.86
N ASN A 127 -4.52 15.84 9.82
CA ASN A 127 -5.13 16.82 10.70
C ASN A 127 -6.61 17.05 10.33
N ALA A 128 -6.94 17.17 9.05
CA ALA A 128 -8.34 17.30 8.61
C ALA A 128 -9.22 16.12 9.08
N LEU A 129 -8.68 14.87 9.04
CA LEU A 129 -9.38 13.71 9.58
C LEU A 129 -9.53 13.78 11.11
N LEU A 130 -8.50 14.26 11.82
CA LEU A 130 -8.56 14.43 13.26
C LEU A 130 -9.58 15.51 13.66
N GLU A 131 -9.55 16.67 12.99
CA GLU A 131 -10.52 17.75 13.18
C GLU A 131 -11.94 17.27 12.89
N TYR A 132 -12.13 16.52 11.80
CA TYR A 132 -13.43 15.90 11.51
C TYR A 132 -13.96 15.02 12.66
N CYS A 133 -13.07 14.29 13.36
CA CYS A 133 -13.47 13.52 14.53
C CYS A 133 -13.81 14.43 15.72
N VAL A 134 -12.96 15.40 16.02
CA VAL A 134 -13.11 16.30 17.18
C VAL A 134 -14.35 17.18 17.05
N ASP A 135 -14.59 17.78 15.90
CA ASP A 135 -15.72 18.67 15.63
C ASP A 135 -17.07 17.94 15.70
N ASN A 136 -17.07 16.61 15.46
CA ASN A 136 -18.27 15.79 15.64
C ASN A 136 -18.36 15.12 17.02
N GLY A 137 -17.49 15.46 17.97
CA GLY A 137 -17.59 15.02 19.35
C GLY A 137 -17.04 13.61 19.62
N VAL A 138 -16.16 13.07 18.78
CA VAL A 138 -15.48 11.78 19.03
C VAL A 138 -14.57 11.91 20.24
N LYS A 139 -14.71 11.00 21.22
CA LYS A 139 -13.74 10.85 22.30
C LYS A 139 -12.56 10.03 21.83
N ILE A 140 -11.40 10.64 21.72
CA ILE A 140 -10.17 9.96 21.31
C ILE A 140 -9.29 9.69 22.53
N VAL A 141 -8.78 8.45 22.65
CA VAL A 141 -7.87 8.06 23.74
C VAL A 141 -6.63 7.43 23.13
N TYR A 142 -5.49 8.07 23.33
CA TYR A 142 -4.18 7.65 22.86
C TYR A 142 -3.45 6.77 23.88
N ASP A 143 -2.31 6.20 23.50
CA ASP A 143 -1.49 5.31 24.33
C ASP A 143 -2.31 4.16 24.94
N THR A 144 -3.30 3.65 24.19
CA THR A 144 -4.30 2.70 24.65
C THR A 144 -4.48 1.57 23.64
N ARG A 145 -3.93 0.40 23.96
CA ARG A 145 -4.00 -0.81 23.13
C ARG A 145 -5.22 -1.64 23.52
N VAL A 146 -6.12 -1.88 22.58
CA VAL A 146 -7.15 -2.90 22.71
C VAL A 146 -6.48 -4.27 22.73
N THR A 147 -6.90 -5.14 23.64
CA THR A 147 -6.33 -6.48 23.83
C THR A 147 -7.33 -7.59 23.55
N GLU A 148 -8.64 -7.26 23.53
CA GLU A 148 -9.70 -8.25 23.30
C GLU A 148 -10.96 -7.55 22.77
N ILE A 149 -11.64 -8.17 21.83
CA ILE A 149 -13.03 -7.86 21.46
C ILE A 149 -13.91 -8.81 22.26
N MET A 150 -14.67 -8.27 23.22
CA MET A 150 -15.53 -9.07 24.07
C MET A 150 -16.82 -9.45 23.34
N THR A 151 -17.09 -10.75 23.23
CA THR A 151 -18.27 -11.29 22.57
C THR A 151 -19.06 -12.23 23.48
N LEU A 152 -20.37 -12.23 23.32
CA LEU A 152 -21.29 -13.15 24.04
C LEU A 152 -22.44 -13.54 23.12
N ASN A 153 -22.72 -14.84 22.98
CA ASN A 153 -23.82 -15.37 22.18
C ASN A 153 -23.83 -14.79 20.72
N GLY A 154 -22.65 -14.73 20.05
CA GLY A 154 -22.52 -14.23 18.69
C GLY A 154 -22.71 -12.72 18.54
N ARG A 155 -22.58 -11.94 19.61
CA ARG A 155 -22.67 -10.48 19.60
C ARG A 155 -21.50 -9.83 20.32
N VAL A 156 -21.07 -8.69 19.85
CA VAL A 156 -20.15 -7.80 20.58
C VAL A 156 -20.88 -7.21 21.80
N PHE A 157 -20.19 -7.14 22.92
CA PHE A 157 -20.65 -6.37 24.08
C PHE A 157 -19.59 -5.39 24.61
N GLY A 158 -18.42 -5.27 23.97
CA GLY A 158 -17.40 -4.28 24.31
C GLY A 158 -15.99 -4.68 23.96
N VAL A 159 -15.04 -4.00 24.56
CA VAL A 159 -13.59 -4.24 24.40
C VAL A 159 -12.88 -4.27 25.74
N ARG A 160 -11.80 -5.05 25.82
CA ARG A 160 -10.79 -4.93 26.86
C ARG A 160 -9.60 -4.16 26.30
N TYR A 161 -9.03 -3.25 27.05
CA TYR A 161 -7.88 -2.48 26.63
C TYR A 161 -6.92 -2.18 27.76
N ARG A 162 -5.68 -1.89 27.43
CA ARG A 162 -4.60 -1.56 28.35
C ARG A 162 -3.99 -0.23 27.98
N ASN A 163 -3.83 0.65 28.96
CA ASN A 163 -3.12 1.91 28.75
C ASN A 163 -1.58 1.72 28.81
N LYS A 164 -0.81 2.76 28.46
CA LYS A 164 0.66 2.72 28.48
C LYS A 164 1.29 2.37 29.83
N ARG A 165 0.55 2.60 30.96
CA ARG A 165 0.98 2.24 32.30
C ARG A 165 0.65 0.79 32.68
N GLY A 166 0.07 0.02 31.77
CA GLY A 166 -0.31 -1.38 31.99
C GLY A 166 -1.65 -1.60 32.68
N PHE A 167 -2.40 -0.55 33.01
CA PHE A 167 -3.74 -0.70 33.63
C PHE A 167 -4.76 -1.20 32.60
N GLU A 168 -5.37 -2.32 32.92
CA GLU A 168 -6.45 -2.88 32.11
C GLU A 168 -7.80 -2.26 32.47
N ARG A 169 -8.64 -2.09 31.45
CA ARG A 169 -10.02 -1.64 31.56
C ARG A 169 -10.90 -2.40 30.58
N LYS A 170 -12.18 -2.47 30.94
CA LYS A 170 -13.26 -2.94 30.09
C LYS A 170 -14.15 -1.74 29.74
N GLU A 171 -14.60 -1.69 28.49
CA GLU A 171 -15.60 -0.72 28.06
C GLU A 171 -16.72 -1.48 27.35
N GLU A 172 -17.90 -1.43 27.89
CA GLU A 172 -19.07 -2.08 27.30
C GLU A 172 -19.64 -1.23 26.18
N CYS A 173 -19.92 -1.86 25.06
CA CYS A 173 -20.44 -1.19 23.87
C CYS A 173 -21.09 -2.20 22.92
N PRO A 174 -22.26 -1.88 22.32
CA PRO A 174 -22.94 -2.81 21.43
C PRO A 174 -22.34 -2.92 20.04
N ARG A 175 -21.40 -2.03 19.65
CA ARG A 175 -20.77 -2.03 18.33
C ARG A 175 -19.28 -1.72 18.44
N VAL A 176 -18.46 -2.48 17.70
CA VAL A 176 -17.01 -2.27 17.59
C VAL A 176 -16.60 -2.26 16.12
N ILE A 177 -15.83 -1.25 15.72
CA ILE A 177 -15.23 -1.16 14.37
C ILE A 177 -13.73 -1.41 14.51
N VAL A 178 -13.23 -2.50 13.95
CA VAL A 178 -11.80 -2.82 13.87
C VAL A 178 -11.21 -2.15 12.64
N ALA A 179 -10.35 -1.16 12.84
CA ALA A 179 -9.70 -0.36 11.80
C ALA A 179 -8.19 -0.23 12.07
N THR A 180 -7.57 -1.33 12.50
CA THR A 180 -6.18 -1.40 12.98
C THR A 180 -5.15 -1.28 11.86
N GLY A 181 -5.56 -1.42 10.60
CA GLY A 181 -4.67 -1.50 9.44
C GLY A 181 -4.05 -2.89 9.30
N GLY A 182 -3.06 -3.01 8.41
CA GLY A 182 -2.27 -4.21 8.20
C GLY A 182 -1.01 -4.23 9.07
N VAL A 183 0.02 -4.98 8.62
CA VAL A 183 1.31 -5.13 9.33
C VAL A 183 2.48 -4.38 8.67
N SER A 184 2.25 -3.70 7.55
CA SER A 184 3.27 -2.89 6.87
C SER A 184 3.60 -1.60 7.63
N TYR A 185 4.89 -1.19 7.64
CA TYR A 185 5.43 -0.10 8.45
C TYR A 185 5.14 -0.25 9.96
N PRO A 186 5.62 -1.31 10.64
CA PRO A 186 5.31 -1.58 12.07
C PRO A 186 5.61 -0.40 13.00
N ALA A 187 6.64 0.39 12.69
CA ALA A 187 7.00 1.59 13.45
C ALA A 187 5.87 2.64 13.51
N THR A 188 4.86 2.58 12.65
CA THR A 188 3.70 3.47 12.69
C THR A 188 2.59 2.98 13.59
N GLY A 189 2.73 1.81 14.19
CA GLY A 189 1.71 1.15 15.01
C GLY A 189 0.93 0.05 14.26
N SER A 190 1.32 -0.28 13.03
CA SER A 190 0.74 -1.37 12.26
C SER A 190 1.26 -2.72 12.79
N THR A 191 0.37 -3.50 13.41
CA THR A 191 0.67 -4.83 13.96
C THR A 191 -0.49 -5.78 13.64
N ASP A 192 -0.32 -7.05 13.97
CA ASP A 192 -1.29 -8.12 13.74
C ASP A 192 -2.53 -8.09 14.67
N ASP A 193 -2.66 -7.10 15.56
CA ASP A 193 -3.75 -7.03 16.53
C ASP A 193 -5.14 -7.28 15.90
N GLY A 194 -5.42 -6.67 14.73
CA GLY A 194 -6.70 -6.82 14.06
C GLY A 194 -6.96 -8.23 13.53
N TYR A 195 -5.92 -8.92 13.10
CA TYR A 195 -6.00 -10.30 12.63
C TYR A 195 -6.22 -11.27 13.80
N VAL A 196 -5.57 -11.00 14.95
CA VAL A 196 -5.83 -11.75 16.18
C VAL A 196 -7.29 -11.57 16.60
N PHE A 197 -7.81 -10.34 16.64
CA PHE A 197 -9.22 -10.10 16.98
C PHE A 197 -10.18 -10.81 16.00
N ALA A 198 -9.87 -10.82 14.73
CA ALA A 198 -10.67 -11.52 13.73
C ALA A 198 -10.67 -13.04 13.97
N ALA A 199 -9.49 -13.63 14.16
CA ALA A 199 -9.35 -15.06 14.43
C ALA A 199 -10.06 -15.47 15.75
N ASP A 200 -9.87 -14.71 16.83
CA ASP A 200 -10.51 -14.96 18.13
C ASP A 200 -12.05 -14.88 18.06
N THR A 201 -12.57 -14.11 17.12
CA THR A 201 -14.02 -13.98 16.86
C THR A 201 -14.52 -14.89 15.73
N GLY A 202 -13.68 -15.84 15.28
CA GLY A 202 -14.02 -16.92 14.35
C GLY A 202 -13.99 -16.55 12.87
N HIS A 203 -13.38 -15.41 12.49
CA HIS A 203 -13.21 -15.00 11.10
C HIS A 203 -12.01 -15.68 10.47
N ALA A 204 -12.09 -15.98 9.19
CA ALA A 204 -10.93 -16.39 8.40
C ALA A 204 -9.99 -15.20 8.16
N VAL A 205 -8.70 -15.47 8.24
CA VAL A 205 -7.65 -14.50 7.91
C VAL A 205 -6.81 -15.07 6.78
N GLU A 206 -6.89 -14.44 5.62
CA GLU A 206 -6.08 -14.80 4.46
C GLU A 206 -4.60 -14.53 4.75
N PRO A 207 -3.68 -15.39 4.26
CA PRO A 207 -2.25 -15.27 4.53
C PRO A 207 -1.72 -13.87 4.18
N VAL A 208 -1.17 -13.18 5.17
CA VAL A 208 -0.65 -11.82 4.99
C VAL A 208 0.74 -11.85 4.38
N ARG A 209 0.98 -10.96 3.42
CA ARG A 209 2.26 -10.82 2.72
C ARG A 209 2.52 -9.37 2.28
N PRO A 210 3.81 -8.99 2.10
CA PRO A 210 4.15 -7.65 1.62
C PRO A 210 3.58 -7.37 0.23
N SER A 211 2.99 -6.21 0.04
CA SER A 211 2.55 -5.67 -1.25
C SER A 211 3.13 -4.27 -1.44
N LEU A 212 3.45 -3.90 -2.67
CA LEU A 212 4.17 -2.66 -2.98
C LEU A 212 5.51 -2.58 -2.21
N THR A 213 6.30 -3.64 -2.32
CA THR A 213 7.58 -3.82 -1.62
C THR A 213 8.76 -3.85 -2.61
N PRO A 214 9.99 -3.41 -2.22
CA PRO A 214 11.17 -3.60 -3.03
C PRO A 214 11.45 -5.07 -3.31
N LEU A 215 11.97 -5.37 -4.52
CA LEU A 215 12.36 -6.71 -4.95
C LEU A 215 13.87 -6.90 -4.78
N VAL A 216 14.29 -7.99 -4.15
CA VAL A 216 15.70 -8.31 -3.92
C VAL A 216 16.24 -9.12 -5.09
N SER A 217 17.34 -8.65 -5.69
CA SER A 217 17.98 -9.36 -6.80
C SER A 217 19.28 -10.03 -6.35
N SER A 218 19.54 -11.22 -6.88
CA SER A 218 20.77 -11.95 -6.65
C SER A 218 21.94 -11.49 -7.55
N CYS A 219 21.74 -10.50 -8.42
CA CYS A 219 22.79 -9.94 -9.24
C CYS A 219 23.97 -9.40 -8.40
N PRO A 220 25.21 -9.86 -8.61
CA PRO A 220 26.35 -9.45 -7.78
C PRO A 220 26.62 -7.95 -7.77
N TRP A 221 26.38 -7.30 -8.91
CA TRP A 221 26.63 -5.87 -9.12
C TRP A 221 25.47 -4.95 -8.74
N ILE A 222 24.33 -5.51 -8.29
CA ILE A 222 23.13 -4.73 -7.90
C ILE A 222 23.45 -3.69 -6.81
N LYS A 223 24.33 -4.03 -5.88
CA LYS A 223 24.74 -3.15 -4.79
C LYS A 223 25.43 -1.88 -5.27
N ASN A 224 26.11 -1.94 -6.43
CA ASN A 224 26.80 -0.81 -7.05
C ASN A 224 25.82 0.17 -7.71
N MET A 225 24.56 -0.21 -7.83
CA MET A 225 23.48 0.62 -8.40
C MET A 225 22.72 1.44 -7.36
N ASN A 226 23.09 1.37 -6.09
CA ASN A 226 22.40 2.12 -5.04
C ASN A 226 22.29 3.61 -5.38
N GLY A 227 21.06 4.16 -5.30
CA GLY A 227 20.74 5.54 -5.68
C GLY A 227 20.51 5.76 -7.20
N LEU A 228 20.70 4.74 -8.02
CA LEU A 228 20.38 4.85 -9.46
C LEU A 228 18.85 4.90 -9.66
N LEU A 229 18.43 5.84 -10.50
CA LEU A 229 17.06 5.93 -11.00
C LEU A 229 17.07 5.86 -12.53
N LEU A 230 16.55 4.78 -13.08
CA LEU A 230 16.30 4.61 -14.50
C LEU A 230 14.93 5.19 -14.84
N ARG A 231 14.89 6.10 -15.80
CA ARG A 231 13.64 6.72 -16.25
C ARG A 231 13.28 6.23 -17.64
N ASN A 232 11.96 6.16 -17.88
CA ASN A 232 11.44 5.76 -19.19
C ASN A 232 11.95 4.39 -19.65
N VAL A 233 12.02 3.43 -18.73
CA VAL A 233 12.32 2.04 -19.05
C VAL A 233 11.02 1.25 -19.16
N ARG A 234 11.08 0.15 -19.92
CA ARG A 234 10.05 -0.87 -19.95
C ARG A 234 10.57 -2.08 -19.18
N ALA A 235 9.81 -2.52 -18.21
CA ALA A 235 10.16 -3.71 -17.44
C ALA A 235 9.08 -4.79 -17.61
N THR A 236 9.52 -6.02 -17.78
CA THR A 236 8.67 -7.20 -17.90
C THR A 236 8.97 -8.14 -16.75
N LEU A 237 7.96 -8.45 -15.93
CA LEU A 237 8.04 -9.50 -14.92
C LEU A 237 7.89 -10.85 -15.62
N CYS A 238 8.88 -11.72 -15.41
CA CYS A 238 8.86 -13.08 -15.90
C CYS A 238 8.76 -14.06 -14.71
N ILE A 239 7.86 -15.05 -14.81
CA ILE A 239 7.70 -16.13 -13.83
C ILE A 239 7.93 -17.44 -14.57
N ASP A 240 8.87 -18.27 -14.10
CA ASP A 240 9.33 -19.50 -14.75
C ASP A 240 9.69 -19.30 -16.24
N GLY A 241 10.22 -18.13 -16.58
CA GLY A 241 10.62 -17.74 -17.95
C GLY A 241 9.49 -17.12 -18.79
N GLU A 242 8.24 -17.21 -18.36
CA GLU A 242 7.10 -16.64 -19.09
C GLU A 242 6.82 -15.19 -18.67
N ALA A 243 6.58 -14.31 -19.65
CA ALA A 243 6.24 -12.92 -19.42
C ALA A 243 4.81 -12.79 -18.88
N VAL A 244 4.63 -12.33 -17.65
CA VAL A 244 3.31 -12.23 -16.99
C VAL A 244 2.80 -10.80 -16.86
N ARG A 245 3.70 -9.82 -16.85
CA ARG A 245 3.31 -8.42 -16.70
C ARG A 245 4.34 -7.47 -17.29
N GLU A 246 3.89 -6.43 -17.97
CA GLU A 246 4.74 -5.36 -18.49
C GLU A 246 4.32 -4.01 -17.89
N GLU A 247 5.32 -3.21 -17.52
CA GLU A 247 5.12 -1.86 -17.00
C GLU A 247 6.13 -0.88 -17.61
N PHE A 248 5.69 0.35 -17.86
CA PHE A 248 6.55 1.44 -18.31
C PHE A 248 6.69 2.51 -17.24
N GLY A 249 7.91 3.05 -17.05
CA GLY A 249 8.12 4.15 -16.12
C GLY A 249 9.51 4.22 -15.52
N GLU A 250 9.55 4.50 -14.20
CA GLU A 250 10.77 4.64 -13.43
C GLU A 250 11.06 3.37 -12.62
N LEU A 251 12.33 2.95 -12.68
CA LEU A 251 12.88 1.84 -11.90
C LEU A 251 14.05 2.37 -11.07
N GLY A 252 13.97 2.23 -9.76
CA GLY A 252 14.98 2.69 -8.80
C GLY A 252 15.76 1.53 -8.21
N PHE A 253 16.95 1.82 -7.68
CA PHE A 253 17.80 0.86 -7.01
C PHE A 253 18.26 1.44 -5.69
N SER A 254 18.13 0.67 -4.63
CA SER A 254 18.54 1.05 -3.27
C SER A 254 19.18 -0.14 -2.56
N GLU A 255 19.66 0.08 -1.34
CA GLU A 255 20.18 -0.99 -0.47
C GLU A 255 19.11 -2.06 -0.15
N ARG A 256 17.82 -1.72 -0.31
CA ARG A 256 16.69 -2.61 -0.06
C ARG A 256 16.34 -3.48 -1.26
N GLY A 257 16.88 -3.17 -2.45
CA GLY A 257 16.61 -3.86 -3.70
C GLY A 257 16.14 -2.94 -4.82
N ILE A 258 15.41 -3.52 -5.77
CA ILE A 258 14.83 -2.83 -6.91
C ILE A 258 13.48 -2.25 -6.48
N GLU A 259 13.33 -0.94 -6.61
CA GLU A 259 12.16 -0.18 -6.16
C GLU A 259 11.68 0.82 -7.24
N GLY A 260 10.84 1.78 -6.86
CA GLY A 260 10.24 2.71 -7.80
C GLY A 260 8.86 2.24 -8.27
N ALA A 261 8.17 3.11 -9.01
CA ALA A 261 6.76 2.87 -9.35
C ALA A 261 6.54 1.58 -10.15
N VAL A 262 7.47 1.24 -11.05
CA VAL A 262 7.40 0.02 -11.87
C VAL A 262 7.55 -1.22 -11.00
N ALA A 263 8.64 -1.33 -10.23
CA ALA A 263 8.89 -2.50 -9.38
C ALA A 263 7.78 -2.69 -8.34
N LEU A 264 7.32 -1.62 -7.71
CA LEU A 264 6.26 -1.71 -6.70
C LEU A 264 4.94 -2.24 -7.28
N ARG A 265 4.56 -1.84 -8.52
CA ARG A 265 3.35 -2.37 -9.17
C ARG A 265 3.47 -3.86 -9.54
N MET A 266 4.68 -4.34 -9.80
CA MET A 266 4.96 -5.74 -10.13
C MET A 266 5.20 -6.60 -8.89
N SER A 267 5.54 -5.97 -7.75
CA SER A 267 6.01 -6.68 -6.56
C SER A 267 4.98 -7.69 -6.01
N ARG A 268 3.69 -7.39 -6.12
CA ARG A 268 2.64 -8.29 -5.64
C ARG A 268 2.67 -9.65 -6.37
N ASP A 269 2.76 -9.61 -7.71
CA ASP A 269 2.83 -10.82 -8.53
C ASP A 269 4.16 -11.57 -8.30
N ALA A 270 5.26 -10.82 -8.12
CA ALA A 270 6.57 -11.39 -7.82
C ALA A 270 6.61 -12.07 -6.44
N VAL A 271 6.03 -11.45 -5.40
CA VAL A 271 5.95 -12.00 -4.04
C VAL A 271 5.14 -13.29 -4.02
N ASP A 272 3.97 -13.32 -4.67
CA ASP A 272 3.15 -14.52 -4.77
C ASP A 272 3.91 -15.67 -5.45
N ALA A 273 4.58 -15.39 -6.58
CA ALA A 273 5.37 -16.38 -7.29
C ALA A 273 6.55 -16.92 -6.46
N LEU A 274 7.24 -16.06 -5.71
CA LEU A 274 8.32 -16.47 -4.82
C LEU A 274 7.83 -17.34 -3.65
N ILE A 275 6.67 -17.02 -3.06
CA ILE A 275 6.02 -17.83 -2.03
C ILE A 275 5.67 -19.22 -2.57
N ASP A 276 5.20 -19.28 -3.83
CA ASP A 276 4.90 -20.53 -4.54
C ASP A 276 6.17 -21.30 -4.98
N GLY A 277 7.38 -20.80 -4.70
CA GLY A 277 8.66 -21.42 -5.06
C GLY A 277 9.02 -21.31 -6.54
N LYS A 278 8.39 -20.40 -7.29
CA LYS A 278 8.65 -20.19 -8.72
C LYS A 278 9.89 -19.33 -8.98
N GLY A 279 10.50 -19.51 -10.14
CA GLY A 279 11.58 -18.66 -10.62
C GLY A 279 11.06 -17.29 -11.05
N VAL A 280 11.63 -16.20 -10.51
CA VAL A 280 11.19 -14.82 -10.82
C VAL A 280 12.35 -14.03 -11.42
N GLY A 281 12.08 -13.33 -12.52
CA GLY A 281 13.01 -12.44 -13.19
C GLY A 281 12.35 -11.12 -13.59
N LEU A 282 13.13 -10.04 -13.56
CA LEU A 282 12.72 -8.74 -14.07
C LEU A 282 13.58 -8.42 -15.30
N MET A 283 12.99 -8.47 -16.49
CA MET A 283 13.64 -8.09 -17.75
C MET A 283 13.38 -6.61 -18.01
N VAL A 284 14.44 -5.86 -18.27
CA VAL A 284 14.38 -4.39 -18.42
C VAL A 284 14.90 -3.95 -19.80
N ASP A 285 14.04 -3.37 -20.60
CA ASP A 285 14.40 -2.63 -21.81
C ASP A 285 14.80 -1.20 -21.41
N LEU A 286 16.09 -0.93 -21.51
CA LEU A 286 16.70 0.38 -21.18
C LEU A 286 16.47 1.44 -22.27
N LYS A 287 16.02 1.03 -23.45
CA LYS A 287 15.84 1.88 -24.65
C LYS A 287 14.51 1.58 -25.36
N PRO A 288 13.35 1.67 -24.68
CA PRO A 288 12.07 1.23 -25.25
C PRO A 288 11.61 2.05 -26.47
N GLY A 289 12.15 3.24 -26.66
CA GLY A 289 11.86 4.08 -27.83
C GLY A 289 12.70 3.75 -29.10
N LEU A 290 13.62 2.76 -29.00
CA LEU A 290 14.47 2.36 -30.15
C LEU A 290 14.21 0.88 -30.45
N THR A 291 14.11 0.53 -31.75
CA THR A 291 14.20 -0.87 -32.18
C THR A 291 15.66 -1.35 -32.09
N GLU A 292 15.87 -2.67 -32.18
CA GLU A 292 17.24 -3.20 -32.19
C GLU A 292 18.08 -2.63 -33.40
N GLU A 293 17.46 -2.50 -34.57
CA GLU A 293 18.08 -1.92 -35.76
C GLU A 293 18.52 -0.48 -35.51
N MET A 294 17.61 0.36 -35.01
CA MET A 294 17.92 1.76 -34.66
C MET A 294 19.02 1.86 -33.61
N LEU A 295 19.07 0.90 -32.69
CA LEU A 295 20.09 0.86 -31.65
C LEU A 295 21.44 0.44 -32.21
N ARG A 296 21.50 -0.53 -33.15
CA ARG A 296 22.71 -0.90 -33.87
C ARG A 296 23.27 0.30 -34.67
N GLU A 297 22.41 0.97 -35.43
CA GLU A 297 22.81 2.17 -36.21
C GLU A 297 23.34 3.27 -35.28
N ARG A 298 22.70 3.51 -34.15
CA ARG A 298 23.18 4.49 -33.17
C ARG A 298 24.56 4.11 -32.63
N ILE A 299 24.75 2.87 -32.21
CA ILE A 299 26.03 2.38 -31.68
C ILE A 299 27.13 2.52 -32.74
N ALA A 300 26.86 2.12 -33.97
CA ALA A 300 27.83 2.24 -35.08
C ALA A 300 28.22 3.69 -35.32
N ARG A 301 27.27 4.62 -35.33
CA ARG A 301 27.52 6.06 -35.47
C ARG A 301 28.38 6.60 -34.31
N GLU A 302 28.04 6.29 -33.08
CA GLU A 302 28.80 6.73 -31.90
C GLU A 302 30.24 6.19 -31.92
N MET A 303 30.45 4.95 -32.33
CA MET A 303 31.78 4.35 -32.48
C MET A 303 32.61 5.05 -33.56
N ALA A 304 31.99 5.40 -34.71
CA ALA A 304 32.66 6.12 -35.81
C ALA A 304 33.06 7.54 -35.41
N GLU A 305 32.20 8.24 -34.65
CA GLU A 305 32.48 9.61 -34.17
C GLU A 305 33.57 9.65 -33.10
N MET A 306 33.67 8.64 -32.25
CA MET A 306 34.63 8.56 -31.14
C MET A 306 36.04 8.22 -31.61
N GLY A 307 36.16 7.41 -32.61
CA GLY A 307 37.43 6.90 -33.11
C GLY A 307 37.93 5.62 -32.41
N PRO A 308 38.95 4.97 -33.01
CA PRO A 308 39.32 3.58 -32.64
C PRO A 308 40.10 3.45 -31.32
N GLU A 309 40.75 4.52 -30.86
CA GLU A 309 41.62 4.54 -29.67
C GLU A 309 40.83 4.96 -28.37
N GLU A 310 39.57 5.30 -28.52
CA GLU A 310 38.72 5.57 -27.35
C GLU A 310 38.34 4.29 -26.63
N PHE A 311 38.04 4.41 -25.32
CA PHE A 311 37.63 3.26 -24.48
C PHE A 311 36.18 2.87 -24.67
N PHE A 312 35.90 1.58 -24.57
CA PHE A 312 34.54 1.03 -24.60
C PHE A 312 33.62 1.63 -23.49
N SER A 313 34.22 1.97 -22.34
CA SER A 313 33.48 2.67 -21.28
C SER A 313 32.91 4.02 -21.71
N GLU A 314 33.56 4.74 -22.63
CA GLU A 314 33.08 6.04 -23.11
C GLU A 314 31.84 5.83 -24.02
N LEU A 315 31.87 4.80 -24.88
CA LEU A 315 30.70 4.42 -25.66
C LEU A 315 29.52 4.08 -24.75
N LEU A 316 29.75 3.25 -23.71
CA LEU A 316 28.68 2.86 -22.75
C LEU A 316 28.11 4.08 -22.00
N ARG A 317 28.94 5.07 -21.64
CA ARG A 317 28.48 6.31 -21.00
C ARG A 317 27.55 7.16 -21.87
N LYS A 318 27.66 7.08 -23.17
CA LYS A 318 26.73 7.74 -24.12
C LYS A 318 25.37 7.00 -24.15
N LEU A 319 25.34 5.73 -23.78
CA LEU A 319 24.15 4.88 -23.87
C LEU A 319 23.42 4.73 -22.55
N VAL A 320 24.14 4.65 -21.42
CA VAL A 320 23.58 4.32 -20.10
C VAL A 320 24.20 5.15 -18.97
N PRO A 321 23.55 5.26 -17.81
CA PRO A 321 24.14 5.84 -16.62
C PRO A 321 25.43 5.14 -16.19
N LYS A 322 26.35 5.89 -15.58
CA LYS A 322 27.68 5.43 -15.15
C LYS A 322 27.64 4.11 -14.36
N ALA A 323 26.65 3.93 -13.48
CA ALA A 323 26.53 2.73 -12.67
C ALA A 323 26.32 1.43 -13.47
N LEU A 324 25.82 1.52 -14.70
CA LEU A 324 25.61 0.37 -15.60
C LEU A 324 26.82 0.07 -16.51
N VAL A 325 27.84 0.94 -16.55
CA VAL A 325 28.98 0.77 -17.46
C VAL A 325 29.75 -0.52 -17.17
N ILE A 326 30.11 -0.76 -15.91
CA ILE A 326 30.84 -1.98 -15.54
C ILE A 326 29.97 -3.23 -15.70
N PRO A 327 28.75 -3.29 -15.14
CA PRO A 327 27.87 -4.44 -15.36
C PRO A 327 27.69 -4.81 -16.84
N LEU A 328 27.39 -3.83 -17.69
CA LEU A 328 27.22 -4.11 -19.11
C LEU A 328 28.51 -4.55 -19.80
N SER A 329 29.68 -3.99 -19.44
CA SER A 329 30.94 -4.42 -20.03
C SER A 329 31.28 -5.87 -19.66
N GLU A 330 31.01 -6.29 -18.43
CA GLU A 330 31.19 -7.66 -17.96
C GLU A 330 30.24 -8.64 -18.67
N GLU A 331 28.94 -8.30 -18.75
CA GLU A 331 27.93 -9.11 -19.45
C GLU A 331 28.16 -9.22 -20.97
N VAL A 332 28.72 -8.18 -21.59
CA VAL A 332 29.14 -8.20 -23.01
C VAL A 332 30.38 -9.08 -23.21
N GLY A 333 31.15 -9.34 -22.17
CA GLY A 333 32.44 -10.04 -22.25
C GLY A 333 33.56 -9.15 -22.82
N ALA A 334 33.50 -7.85 -22.52
CA ALA A 334 34.54 -6.90 -22.92
C ALA A 334 34.94 -6.05 -21.72
N HIS A 335 36.25 -5.91 -21.48
CA HIS A 335 36.70 -5.03 -20.41
C HIS A 335 36.37 -3.58 -20.72
N SER A 336 35.90 -2.80 -19.77
CA SER A 336 35.47 -1.40 -19.94
C SER A 336 36.60 -0.47 -20.49
N LYS A 337 37.87 -0.82 -20.25
CA LYS A 337 39.08 -0.13 -20.78
C LYS A 337 39.60 -0.71 -22.10
N ASN A 338 38.87 -1.62 -22.75
CA ASN A 338 39.23 -2.03 -24.12
C ASN A 338 39.00 -0.86 -25.05
N TYR A 339 39.93 -0.72 -26.02
CA TYR A 339 39.75 0.24 -27.10
C TYR A 339 38.60 -0.18 -28.02
N ILE A 340 37.89 0.78 -28.61
CA ILE A 340 36.78 0.57 -29.55
C ILE A 340 37.14 -0.40 -30.67
N ARG A 341 38.36 -0.28 -31.23
CA ARG A 341 38.87 -1.17 -32.31
C ARG A 341 38.99 -2.65 -31.90
N LYS A 342 38.95 -2.97 -30.59
CA LYS A 342 39.04 -4.33 -30.09
C LYS A 342 37.68 -4.94 -29.79
N ILE A 343 36.58 -4.17 -29.91
CA ILE A 343 35.25 -4.63 -29.69
C ILE A 343 34.73 -5.36 -30.92
N THR A 344 34.32 -6.62 -30.74
CA THR A 344 33.88 -7.46 -31.89
C THR A 344 32.42 -7.20 -32.25
N PRO A 345 32.00 -7.51 -33.48
CA PRO A 345 30.58 -7.43 -33.88
C PRO A 345 29.66 -8.26 -32.97
N GLU A 346 30.10 -9.43 -32.52
CA GLU A 346 29.33 -10.29 -31.60
C GLU A 346 29.13 -9.62 -30.23
N GLN A 347 30.14 -8.87 -29.76
CA GLN A 347 30.02 -8.10 -28.50
C GLN A 347 29.05 -6.93 -28.68
N ILE A 348 28.99 -6.29 -29.82
CA ILE A 348 27.99 -5.25 -30.13
C ILE A 348 26.58 -5.85 -30.17
N GLU A 349 26.39 -7.01 -30.82
CA GLU A 349 25.09 -7.67 -30.85
C GLU A 349 24.64 -8.07 -29.42
N ARG A 350 25.56 -8.55 -28.59
CA ARG A 350 25.26 -8.84 -27.17
C ARG A 350 24.89 -7.57 -26.41
N LEU A 351 25.58 -6.44 -26.65
CA LEU A 351 25.24 -5.15 -26.07
C LEU A 351 23.82 -4.70 -26.46
N VAL A 352 23.46 -4.82 -27.74
CA VAL A 352 22.11 -4.48 -28.24
C VAL A 352 21.05 -5.30 -27.49
N LYS A 353 21.24 -6.61 -27.41
CA LYS A 353 20.31 -7.51 -26.69
C LYS A 353 20.18 -7.15 -25.19
N LEU A 354 21.31 -6.85 -24.52
CA LEU A 354 21.30 -6.44 -23.12
C LEU A 354 20.60 -5.10 -22.90
N LEU A 355 20.78 -4.15 -23.81
CA LEU A 355 20.09 -2.84 -23.74
C LEU A 355 18.58 -2.97 -23.98
N LYS A 356 18.14 -4.01 -24.70
CA LYS A 356 16.74 -4.31 -24.96
C LYS A 356 16.09 -5.27 -23.95
N GLY A 357 16.91 -6.03 -23.20
CA GLY A 357 16.38 -7.06 -22.30
C GLY A 357 17.38 -7.45 -21.20
N MET A 358 17.79 -6.49 -20.38
CA MET A 358 18.65 -6.76 -19.22
C MET A 358 17.88 -7.48 -18.13
N VAL A 359 18.29 -8.69 -17.77
CA VAL A 359 17.58 -9.53 -16.80
C VAL A 359 18.17 -9.38 -15.40
N PHE A 360 17.31 -9.12 -14.43
CA PHE A 360 17.59 -9.12 -13.01
C PHE A 360 16.89 -10.34 -12.38
N PRO A 361 17.60 -11.42 -12.02
CA PRO A 361 17.02 -12.51 -11.24
C PRO A 361 16.54 -11.98 -9.89
N ILE A 362 15.28 -12.27 -9.55
CA ILE A 362 14.69 -11.87 -8.27
C ILE A 362 14.71 -13.08 -7.35
N SER A 363 15.39 -12.97 -6.24
CA SER A 363 15.60 -14.07 -5.27
C SER A 363 14.78 -13.92 -4.00
N ASP A 364 14.29 -12.70 -3.70
CA ASP A 364 13.55 -12.39 -2.48
C ASP A 364 12.82 -11.05 -2.61
N TYR A 365 12.13 -10.64 -1.57
CA TYR A 365 11.46 -9.35 -1.44
C TYR A 365 11.73 -8.73 -0.07
N ALA A 366 11.63 -7.39 0.00
CA ALA A 366 11.85 -6.70 1.26
C ALA A 366 10.68 -6.95 2.23
N PRO A 367 10.97 -7.09 3.55
CA PRO A 367 9.96 -7.41 4.56
C PRO A 367 8.98 -6.26 4.81
N PHE A 368 8.01 -6.49 5.71
CA PHE A 368 6.91 -5.54 6.02
C PHE A 368 7.38 -4.15 6.47
N GLU A 369 8.56 -4.01 7.02
CA GLU A 369 9.19 -2.73 7.38
C GLU A 369 9.33 -1.77 6.19
N TYR A 370 9.43 -2.33 4.98
CA TYR A 370 9.62 -1.58 3.73
C TYR A 370 8.45 -1.67 2.77
N ALA A 371 7.49 -2.56 3.07
CA ALA A 371 6.28 -2.69 2.27
C ALA A 371 5.33 -1.51 2.50
N VAL A 372 4.79 -0.95 1.44
CA VAL A 372 3.82 0.16 1.54
C VAL A 372 2.47 -0.35 2.06
N VAL A 373 2.08 -1.55 1.66
CA VAL A 373 0.77 -2.15 1.90
C VAL A 373 0.93 -3.63 2.28
N THR A 374 0.00 -4.13 3.07
CA THR A 374 -0.20 -5.55 3.36
C THR A 374 -1.27 -6.09 2.41
N ALA A 375 -1.00 -7.22 1.75
CA ALA A 375 -2.00 -8.04 1.07
C ALA A 375 -2.36 -9.23 1.95
N GLY A 376 -3.57 -9.77 1.81
CA GLY A 376 -4.18 -10.68 2.77
C GLY A 376 -4.86 -9.91 3.90
N GLY A 377 -5.42 -10.61 4.86
CA GLY A 377 -6.15 -10.04 6.00
C GLY A 377 -7.48 -10.71 6.23
N VAL A 378 -8.39 -10.05 6.94
CA VAL A 378 -9.73 -10.59 7.25
C VAL A 378 -10.48 -10.87 5.96
N SER A 379 -10.92 -12.12 5.80
CA SER A 379 -11.62 -12.57 4.59
C SER A 379 -12.88 -11.74 4.35
N CYS A 380 -13.00 -11.21 3.14
CA CYS A 380 -14.16 -10.45 2.71
C CYS A 380 -15.45 -11.32 2.65
N GLU A 381 -15.32 -12.64 2.61
CA GLU A 381 -16.47 -13.59 2.65
C GLU A 381 -17.16 -13.59 4.03
N ASP A 382 -16.44 -13.21 5.08
CA ASP A 382 -16.95 -13.13 6.43
C ASP A 382 -17.56 -11.77 6.79
N VAL A 383 -17.58 -10.82 5.85
CA VAL A 383 -18.01 -9.42 6.07
C VAL A 383 -19.09 -9.03 5.06
N ASN A 384 -20.13 -8.40 5.55
CA ASN A 384 -21.21 -7.87 4.71
C ASN A 384 -20.72 -6.64 3.92
N ARG A 385 -20.66 -6.76 2.59
CA ARG A 385 -20.17 -5.70 1.69
C ARG A 385 -20.98 -4.40 1.71
N TYR A 386 -22.23 -4.45 2.18
CA TYR A 386 -23.13 -3.29 2.20
C TYR A 386 -23.06 -2.49 3.51
N THR A 387 -22.54 -3.11 4.58
CA THR A 387 -22.50 -2.51 5.92
C THR A 387 -21.12 -2.53 6.57
N MET A 388 -20.19 -3.35 6.05
CA MET A 388 -18.91 -3.72 6.70
C MET A 388 -19.08 -4.48 8.04
N GLU A 389 -20.30 -4.93 8.38
CA GLU A 389 -20.56 -5.73 9.58
C GLU A 389 -20.14 -7.18 9.34
N SER A 390 -19.61 -7.82 10.37
CA SER A 390 -19.33 -9.24 10.40
C SER A 390 -20.61 -10.06 10.15
N LEU A 391 -20.49 -11.11 9.34
CA LEU A 391 -21.54 -12.11 9.16
C LEU A 391 -21.57 -13.13 10.29
N LYS A 392 -20.54 -13.19 11.15
CA LYS A 392 -20.38 -14.14 12.25
C LYS A 392 -20.71 -13.55 13.61
N VAL A 393 -20.37 -12.29 13.85
CA VAL A 393 -20.53 -11.62 15.14
C VAL A 393 -21.27 -10.30 14.95
N LYS A 394 -22.52 -10.24 15.41
CA LYS A 394 -23.34 -9.04 15.30
C LYS A 394 -22.73 -7.87 16.08
N GLY A 395 -22.69 -6.69 15.46
CA GLY A 395 -22.12 -5.49 16.05
C GLY A 395 -20.60 -5.37 15.91
N LEU A 396 -19.94 -6.34 15.27
CA LEU A 396 -18.52 -6.25 14.90
C LEU A 396 -18.40 -5.79 13.43
N TYR A 397 -17.55 -4.80 13.17
CA TYR A 397 -17.29 -4.25 11.83
C TYR A 397 -15.80 -4.24 11.54
N PHE A 398 -15.42 -4.33 10.26
CA PHE A 398 -14.04 -4.23 9.81
C PHE A 398 -13.91 -3.15 8.74
N ALA A 399 -12.81 -2.36 8.78
CA ALA A 399 -12.60 -1.31 7.80
C ALA A 399 -11.11 -1.03 7.52
N GLY A 400 -10.78 -0.73 6.28
CA GLY A 400 -9.42 -0.42 5.84
C GLY A 400 -8.56 -1.64 5.57
N GLU A 401 -7.26 -1.47 5.70
CA GLU A 401 -6.22 -2.45 5.34
C GLU A 401 -6.20 -3.72 6.22
N VAL A 402 -7.04 -3.80 7.26
CA VAL A 402 -7.26 -5.03 8.03
C VAL A 402 -8.04 -6.07 7.22
N LEU A 403 -8.84 -5.64 6.25
CA LEU A 403 -9.55 -6.50 5.29
C LEU A 403 -8.59 -7.04 4.23
N ASP A 404 -8.88 -8.21 3.68
CA ASP A 404 -8.18 -8.72 2.49
C ASP A 404 -8.52 -7.87 1.24
N LEU A 405 -8.01 -6.64 1.25
CA LEU A 405 -8.17 -5.63 0.20
C LEU A 405 -6.86 -4.92 -0.03
N ASP A 406 -6.26 -5.10 -1.20
CA ASP A 406 -5.09 -4.35 -1.61
C ASP A 406 -5.22 -3.83 -3.05
N ALA A 407 -4.50 -2.77 -3.35
CA ALA A 407 -4.52 -2.12 -4.66
C ALA A 407 -3.13 -1.64 -5.08
N ASN A 408 -2.99 -1.33 -6.37
CA ASN A 408 -1.78 -0.72 -6.91
C ASN A 408 -1.42 0.60 -6.21
N THR A 409 -0.17 1.04 -6.36
CA THR A 409 0.24 2.38 -5.90
C THR A 409 -0.46 3.46 -6.73
N GLY A 410 -0.79 4.59 -6.10
CA GLY A 410 -1.44 5.70 -6.80
C GLY A 410 -2.60 6.37 -6.07
N GLY A 411 -2.76 6.15 -4.76
CA GLY A 411 -3.85 6.68 -3.92
C GLY A 411 -5.00 5.69 -3.69
N TYR A 412 -4.94 4.52 -4.31
CA TYR A 412 -6.02 3.52 -4.26
C TYR A 412 -6.22 2.92 -2.88
N ASN A 413 -5.14 2.59 -2.16
CA ASN A 413 -5.21 1.99 -0.82
C ASN A 413 -5.77 2.95 0.24
N LEU A 414 -5.46 4.24 0.15
CA LEU A 414 -6.10 5.24 1.01
C LEU A 414 -7.59 5.41 0.66
N GLN A 415 -7.95 5.35 -0.61
CA GLN A 415 -9.36 5.34 -1.01
C GLN A 415 -10.10 4.13 -0.44
N ILE A 416 -9.51 2.92 -0.47
CA ILE A 416 -10.07 1.73 0.19
C ILE A 416 -10.33 2.02 1.67
N ALA A 417 -9.34 2.58 2.36
CA ALA A 417 -9.48 2.92 3.78
C ALA A 417 -10.59 3.94 4.04
N PHE A 418 -10.71 4.98 3.21
CA PHE A 418 -11.76 5.99 3.37
C PHE A 418 -13.15 5.46 3.02
N SER A 419 -13.28 4.69 1.93
CA SER A 419 -14.58 4.15 1.51
C SER A 419 -15.14 3.14 2.51
N THR A 420 -14.32 2.17 2.91
CA THR A 420 -14.72 1.14 3.89
C THR A 420 -14.94 1.73 5.28
N GLY A 421 -14.08 2.67 5.71
CA GLY A 421 -14.25 3.41 6.96
C GLY A 421 -15.54 4.23 6.97
N ARG A 422 -15.84 4.92 5.87
CA ARG A 422 -17.09 5.67 5.71
C ARG A 422 -18.30 4.75 5.85
N LEU A 423 -18.30 3.63 5.12
CA LEU A 423 -19.41 2.68 5.11
C LEU A 423 -19.61 2.02 6.48
N ALA A 424 -18.53 1.56 7.13
CA ALA A 424 -18.60 1.00 8.49
C ALA A 424 -19.15 2.03 9.50
N GLY A 425 -18.72 3.29 9.40
CA GLY A 425 -19.19 4.37 10.28
C GLY A 425 -20.66 4.79 10.06
N MET A 426 -21.28 4.41 8.95
CA MET A 426 -22.71 4.63 8.75
C MET A 426 -23.57 3.76 9.66
N LEU A 427 -23.05 2.64 10.14
CA LEU A 427 -23.74 1.69 11.04
C LEU A 427 -25.13 1.29 10.51
N LYS A 428 -25.24 1.11 9.18
CA LYS A 428 -26.48 0.67 8.51
C LYS A 428 -26.92 -0.66 9.13
N GLN A 429 -28.23 -0.77 9.38
CA GLN A 429 -28.86 -2.01 9.89
C GLN A 429 -29.33 -2.87 8.72
#